data_b6005535a64c618293353b8e60978f79
#
_entry.id   b6005535a64c618293353b8e60978f79
#
_cell.length_a   1.000
_cell.length_b   1.000
_cell.length_c   1.000
_cell.angle_alpha   90.00
_cell.angle_beta   90.00
_cell.angle_gamma   90.00
#
_symmetry.space_group_name_H-M   'P 1'
#
loop_
_entity.id
_entity.type
_entity.pdbx_description
1 polymer ?
#
loop_
_entity_poly.entity_id
_entity_poly.type
_entity_poly.pdbx_seq_one_letter_code
_entity_poly.pdbx_strand_id
1 'polypeptide(L)'
;SSNKKINGFCFFKKIDDFIEIYSIFVVPEYRNKGVAKNFLDCCLKYCKKNKLKKIILDVKETNLNAIKFYKKHNFIFSGRRKNYYRNDKSFNDSFTMLRIV
;
A
#
# COMPACT_ATOMS: atom_id res chain seq x y z
N SER A 1 1.73 -21.15 -12.91
CA SER A 1 2.91 -21.97 -13.01
C SER A 1 3.15 -22.75 -11.74
N SER A 2 3.41 -24.01 -11.91
CA SER A 2 3.60 -24.90 -10.77
C SER A 2 4.87 -24.63 -9.99
N ASN A 3 5.80 -23.91 -10.59
CA ASN A 3 7.08 -23.61 -9.94
C ASN A 3 7.14 -22.21 -9.38
N LYS A 4 6.00 -21.66 -9.08
CA LYS A 4 5.97 -20.32 -8.55
C LYS A 4 6.58 -20.28 -7.18
N LYS A 5 7.53 -19.39 -7.04
CA LYS A 5 8.00 -19.01 -5.73
C LYS A 5 7.18 -17.81 -5.27
N ILE A 6 6.93 -17.79 -3.98
CA ILE A 6 6.25 -16.63 -3.41
C ILE A 6 7.25 -15.50 -3.34
N ASN A 7 7.01 -14.45 -4.09
CA ASN A 7 7.89 -13.28 -4.08
C ASN A 7 7.36 -12.15 -3.21
N GLY A 8 6.13 -12.27 -2.72
CA GLY A 8 5.54 -11.29 -1.85
C GLY A 8 4.05 -11.46 -1.79
N PHE A 9 3.40 -10.52 -1.12
CA PHE A 9 1.94 -10.54 -1.02
C PHE A 9 1.41 -9.12 -0.84
N CYS A 10 0.14 -8.97 -1.15
CA CYS A 10 -0.56 -7.72 -0.95
C CYS A 10 -1.94 -8.06 -0.41
N PHE A 11 -2.28 -7.46 0.73
CA PHE A 11 -3.61 -7.60 1.30
C PHE A 11 -4.37 -6.30 1.16
N PHE A 12 -5.55 -6.39 0.61
CA PHE A 12 -6.43 -5.22 0.53
C PHE A 12 -7.86 -5.64 0.78
N LYS A 13 -8.69 -4.66 1.07
CA LYS A 13 -10.11 -4.88 1.33
C LYS A 13 -10.91 -3.84 0.57
N LYS A 14 -12.00 -4.29 -0.04
CA LYS A 14 -12.94 -3.37 -0.65
C LYS A 14 -13.84 -2.79 0.44
N ILE A 15 -13.96 -1.46 0.45
CA ILE A 15 -14.80 -0.74 1.38
C ILE A 15 -15.59 0.26 0.56
N ASP A 16 -16.91 0.07 0.49
CA ASP A 16 -17.77 0.94 -0.31
C ASP A 16 -17.24 1.12 -1.74
N ASP A 17 -16.79 2.31 -2.10
CA ASP A 17 -16.34 2.62 -3.45
C ASP A 17 -14.82 2.77 -3.58
N PHE A 18 -14.08 2.20 -2.65
CA PHE A 18 -12.62 2.25 -2.69
C PHE A 18 -12.04 0.95 -2.14
N ILE A 19 -10.72 0.80 -2.27
CA ILE A 19 -10.02 -0.26 -1.56
C ILE A 19 -9.03 0.34 -0.59
N GLU A 20 -8.80 -0.39 0.48
CA GLU A 20 -7.77 -0.06 1.44
C GLU A 20 -6.71 -1.15 1.40
N ILE A 21 -5.46 -0.75 1.17
CA ILE A 21 -4.35 -1.69 1.19
C ILE A 21 -3.83 -1.75 2.62
N TYR A 22 -3.85 -2.95 3.18
CA TYR A 22 -3.37 -3.15 4.55
C TYR A 22 -1.90 -3.49 4.59
N SER A 23 -1.42 -4.19 3.60
CA SER A 23 -0.04 -4.63 3.62
C SER A 23 0.42 -4.97 2.22
N ILE A 24 1.63 -4.52 1.90
CA ILE A 24 2.37 -4.98 0.73
C ILE A 24 3.72 -5.46 1.25
N PHE A 25 4.06 -6.69 0.98
CA PHE A 25 5.34 -7.24 1.35
C PHE A 25 6.01 -7.88 0.15
N VAL A 26 7.28 -7.58 -0.03
CA VAL A 26 8.08 -8.19 -1.09
C VAL A 26 9.25 -8.88 -0.42
N VAL A 27 9.44 -10.16 -0.73
CA VAL A 27 10.57 -10.91 -0.23
C VAL A 27 11.86 -10.18 -0.61
N PRO A 28 12.82 -10.04 0.31
CA PRO A 28 14.01 -9.23 0.04
C PRO A 28 14.75 -9.55 -1.27
N GLU A 29 14.81 -10.81 -1.65
CA GLU A 29 15.46 -11.21 -2.89
C GLU A 29 14.80 -10.65 -4.14
N TYR A 30 13.55 -10.28 -4.03
CA TYR A 30 12.77 -9.79 -5.17
C TYR A 30 12.51 -8.31 -5.12
N ARG A 31 13.12 -7.61 -4.17
CA ARG A 31 12.96 -6.16 -4.09
C ARG A 31 13.67 -5.48 -5.24
N ASN A 32 13.16 -4.30 -5.61
CA ASN A 32 13.67 -3.51 -6.73
C ASN A 32 13.54 -4.21 -8.08
N LYS A 33 12.60 -5.15 -8.19
CA LYS A 33 12.34 -5.88 -9.43
C LYS A 33 10.92 -5.66 -9.94
N GLY A 34 10.25 -4.65 -9.42
CA GLY A 34 8.92 -4.30 -9.90
C GLY A 34 7.78 -5.10 -9.30
N VAL A 35 8.04 -5.91 -8.27
CA VAL A 35 6.98 -6.73 -7.68
C VAL A 35 5.91 -5.86 -7.02
N ALA A 36 6.31 -4.87 -6.22
CA ALA A 36 5.36 -3.99 -5.58
C ALA A 36 4.56 -3.20 -6.61
N LYS A 37 5.21 -2.76 -7.68
CA LYS A 37 4.51 -2.08 -8.77
C LYS A 37 3.47 -2.98 -9.40
N ASN A 38 3.79 -4.25 -9.59
CA ASN A 38 2.83 -5.20 -10.14
C ASN A 38 1.62 -5.37 -9.22
N PHE A 39 1.83 -5.39 -7.91
CA PHE A 39 0.72 -5.44 -6.97
C PHE A 39 -0.17 -4.20 -7.11
N LEU A 40 0.43 -3.02 -7.21
CA LEU A 40 -0.34 -1.80 -7.41
C LEU A 40 -1.12 -1.83 -8.73
N ASP A 41 -0.49 -2.32 -9.79
CA ASP A 41 -1.16 -2.44 -11.08
C ASP A 41 -2.37 -3.37 -10.98
N CYS A 42 -2.25 -4.46 -10.25
CA CYS A 42 -3.37 -5.36 -10.02
C CYS A 42 -4.49 -4.68 -9.24
N CYS A 43 -4.13 -3.91 -8.22
CA CYS A 43 -5.12 -3.15 -7.46
C CYS A 43 -5.85 -2.14 -8.33
N LEU A 44 -5.12 -1.47 -9.21
CA LEU A 44 -5.72 -0.51 -10.13
C LEU A 44 -6.68 -1.19 -11.10
N LYS A 45 -6.30 -2.34 -11.64
CA LYS A 45 -7.16 -3.11 -12.52
C LYS A 45 -8.43 -3.55 -11.81
N TYR A 46 -8.28 -4.00 -10.58
CA TYR A 46 -9.42 -4.39 -9.76
C TYR A 46 -10.37 -3.22 -9.56
N CYS A 47 -9.81 -2.06 -9.24
CA CYS A 47 -10.62 -0.86 -9.05
C CYS A 47 -11.37 -0.47 -10.32
N LYS A 48 -10.70 -0.50 -11.46
CA LYS A 48 -11.33 -0.15 -12.73
C LYS A 48 -12.44 -1.11 -13.08
N LYS A 49 -12.18 -2.39 -12.90
CA LYS A 49 -13.17 -3.43 -13.19
C LYS A 49 -14.41 -3.29 -12.31
N ASN A 50 -14.23 -2.92 -11.08
CA ASN A 50 -15.31 -2.83 -10.11
C ASN A 50 -15.82 -1.42 -9.90
N LYS A 51 -15.36 -0.48 -10.72
CA LYS A 51 -15.79 0.92 -10.67
C LYS A 51 -15.54 1.58 -9.32
N LEU A 52 -14.42 1.24 -8.71
CA LEU A 52 -14.01 1.85 -7.46
C LEU A 52 -13.22 3.11 -7.75
N LYS A 53 -13.25 4.05 -6.84
CA LYS A 53 -12.78 5.40 -7.10
C LYS A 53 -11.38 5.71 -6.65
N LYS A 54 -10.89 4.98 -5.66
CA LYS A 54 -9.58 5.31 -5.10
C LYS A 54 -8.98 4.14 -4.35
N ILE A 55 -7.70 4.28 -4.08
CA ILE A 55 -6.94 3.35 -3.26
C ILE A 55 -6.39 4.14 -2.08
N ILE A 56 -6.61 3.63 -0.87
CA ILE A 56 -6.15 4.27 0.36
C ILE A 56 -5.21 3.33 1.07
N LEU A 57 -4.20 3.89 1.71
CA LEU A 57 -3.30 3.12 2.55
C LEU A 57 -2.73 4.00 3.66
N ASP A 58 -2.24 3.35 4.70
CA ASP A 58 -1.48 4.02 5.75
C ASP A 58 -0.04 3.56 5.66
N VAL A 59 0.87 4.48 5.88
CA VAL A 59 2.29 4.19 5.88
C VAL A 59 2.94 4.90 7.07
N LYS A 60 3.83 4.20 7.76
CA LYS A 60 4.54 4.82 8.88
C LYS A 60 5.40 5.97 8.37
N GLU A 61 5.41 7.06 9.13
CA GLU A 61 6.17 8.24 8.71
C GLU A 61 7.67 7.98 8.63
N THR A 62 8.15 6.97 9.33
CA THR A 62 9.56 6.59 9.28
C THR A 62 9.92 5.73 8.08
N ASN A 63 8.93 5.21 7.38
CA ASN A 63 9.17 4.34 6.25
C ASN A 63 9.36 5.16 4.98
N LEU A 64 10.51 5.80 4.89
CA LEU A 64 10.78 6.74 3.80
C LEU A 64 10.79 6.08 2.42
N ASN A 65 11.28 4.85 2.34
CA ASN A 65 11.31 4.13 1.07
C ASN A 65 9.90 3.86 0.54
N ALA A 66 9.01 3.45 1.42
CA ALA A 66 7.62 3.21 1.02
C ALA A 66 6.93 4.51 0.61
N ILE A 67 7.16 5.58 1.36
CA ILE A 67 6.58 6.88 1.03
C ILE A 67 7.03 7.33 -0.36
N LYS A 68 8.32 7.22 -0.65
CA LYS A 68 8.84 7.56 -1.97
C LYS A 68 8.20 6.71 -3.06
N PHE A 69 8.07 5.42 -2.80
CA PHE A 69 7.48 4.51 -3.76
C PHE A 69 6.04 4.90 -4.07
N TYR A 70 5.25 5.17 -3.04
CA TYR A 70 3.86 5.55 -3.25
C TYR A 70 3.73 6.89 -3.95
N LYS A 71 4.55 7.86 -3.58
CA LYS A 71 4.54 9.16 -4.29
C LYS A 71 4.88 8.99 -5.76
N LYS A 72 5.85 8.15 -6.05
CA LYS A 72 6.23 7.88 -7.44
C LYS A 72 5.06 7.31 -8.23
N HIS A 73 4.20 6.58 -7.57
CA HIS A 73 3.04 5.95 -8.20
C HIS A 73 1.75 6.74 -7.98
N ASN A 74 1.88 8.05 -7.86
CA ASN A 74 0.76 8.99 -7.85
C ASN A 74 -0.10 8.96 -6.61
N PHE A 75 0.42 8.46 -5.52
CA PHE A 75 -0.26 8.60 -4.24
C PHE A 75 0.07 9.95 -3.64
N ILE A 76 -0.90 10.55 -3.01
CA ILE A 76 -0.74 11.84 -2.33
C ILE A 76 -1.09 11.68 -0.86
N PHE A 77 -0.56 12.57 -0.05
CA PHE A 77 -0.93 12.60 1.36
C PHE A 77 -2.36 13.08 1.50
N SER A 78 -3.14 12.38 2.28
CA SER A 78 -4.51 12.78 2.57
C SER A 78 -4.73 13.05 4.05
N GLY A 79 -3.84 12.61 4.90
CA GLY A 79 -3.97 12.85 6.31
C GLY A 79 -2.82 12.26 7.10
N ARG A 80 -2.82 12.53 8.38
CA ARG A 80 -1.85 12.00 9.30
C ARG A 80 -2.59 11.35 10.44
N ARG A 81 -2.31 10.08 10.66
CA ARG A 81 -2.91 9.36 11.76
C ARG A 81 -1.92 9.31 12.89
N LYS A 82 -2.26 9.98 13.99
CA LYS A 82 -1.40 9.94 15.15
C LYS A 82 -1.46 8.57 15.78
N ASN A 83 -0.36 8.22 16.37
CA ASN A 83 -0.20 6.95 17.01
C ASN A 83 -1.26 6.73 18.06
N TYR A 84 -1.89 5.59 18.01
CA TYR A 84 -2.75 5.21 19.09
C TYR A 84 -2.39 3.92 19.76
N TYR A 85 -1.18 3.51 19.62
CA TYR A 85 -0.68 2.40 20.41
C TYR A 85 -0.15 2.96 21.70
N ARG A 86 -0.99 3.04 22.67
CA ARG A 86 -0.67 3.76 23.86
C ARG A 86 0.41 3.21 24.71
N ASN A 87 0.53 1.92 24.75
CA ASN A 87 1.53 1.27 25.56
C ASN A 87 2.79 0.99 24.78
N ASP A 88 2.86 1.48 23.61
CA ASP A 88 4.00 1.27 22.79
C ASP A 88 5.01 2.36 23.02
N LYS A 89 6.25 1.97 23.16
CA LYS A 89 7.31 2.93 23.36
C LYS A 89 7.71 3.63 22.08
N SER A 90 7.44 3.04 20.97
CA SER A 90 7.75 3.66 19.69
C SER A 90 6.51 4.30 19.15
N PHE A 91 6.38 5.57 19.39
CA PHE A 91 5.26 6.32 18.89
C PHE A 91 5.55 6.75 17.47
N ASN A 92 5.02 6.02 16.53
CA ASN A 92 5.17 6.36 15.13
C ASN A 92 3.82 6.78 14.57
N ASP A 93 3.77 7.99 14.08
CA ASP A 93 2.60 8.43 13.36
C ASP A 93 2.59 7.78 11.98
N SER A 94 1.43 7.66 11.43
CA SER A 94 1.26 7.17 10.07
C SER A 94 0.67 8.25 9.21
N PHE A 95 1.06 8.24 7.94
CA PHE A 95 0.41 9.06 6.94
C PHE A 95 -0.62 8.22 6.23
N THR A 96 -1.77 8.81 5.98
CA THR A 96 -2.74 8.23 5.07
C THR A 96 -2.46 8.79 3.69
N MET A 97 -2.32 7.91 2.73
CA MET A 97 -2.10 8.29 1.35
C MET A 97 -3.19 7.71 0.48
N LEU A 98 -3.51 8.40 -0.58
CA LEU A 98 -4.51 7.91 -1.50
C LEU A 98 -4.12 8.18 -2.94
N ARG A 99 -4.66 7.36 -3.81
CA ARG A 99 -4.55 7.55 -5.25
C ARG A 99 -5.94 7.46 -5.85
N ILE A 100 -6.29 8.45 -6.64
CA ILE A 100 -7.55 8.43 -7.39
C ILE A 100 -7.38 7.52 -8.60
N VAL A 101 -8.34 6.69 -8.80
CA VAL A 101 -8.33 5.74 -9.92
C VAL A 101 -8.97 6.34 -11.15
#